data_843d074ea1488cb26acd3e8b34fadb0d
#
_entry.id   843d074ea1488cb26acd3e8b34fadb0d
#
_cell.length_a   1.000
_cell.length_b   1.000
_cell.length_c   1.000
_cell.angle_alpha   90.00
_cell.angle_beta   90.00
_cell.angle_gamma   90.00
#
_symmetry.space_group_name_H-M   'P 1'
#
loop_
_entity.id
_entity.type
_entity.pdbx_description
1 polymer ?
#
loop_
_entity_poly.entity_id
_entity_poly.type
_entity_poly.pdbx_seq_one_letter_code
_entity_poly.pdbx_strand_id
1 'polypeptide(L)'
;SLEEQFGLMAGNPDIVIATPGRFLHLKVEMRLDLSSVKYVVFDEADRLFEMGFAAQLTEILSGLPPTRQTLLFSATLPKSLVEFAKAGLQEPTLIRLDTESKISPDLQNAFFSVKSADKEGALLYILHDVIKIPPGPTEAAQKEQEEASSKKNSKKRKRESEKAINTTEPVTKYSTIIFAATKHHVDY
;
A
#
# COMPACT_ATOMS: atom_id res chain seq x y z
N SER A 1 20.94 -1.40 0.53
CA SER A 1 21.81 -1.10 1.70
C SER A 1 21.87 0.42 1.93
N LEU A 2 22.43 0.84 3.05
CA LEU A 2 22.67 2.27 3.35
C LEU A 2 23.73 2.84 2.41
N GLU A 3 24.78 2.07 2.16
CA GLU A 3 25.89 2.43 1.26
C GLU A 3 25.41 2.69 -0.18
N GLU A 4 24.50 1.85 -0.68
CA GLU A 4 23.90 2.08 -2.00
C GLU A 4 23.11 3.39 -2.04
N GLN A 5 22.39 3.71 -0.96
CA GLN A 5 21.65 4.97 -0.87
C GLN A 5 22.58 6.18 -0.81
N PHE A 6 23.72 6.07 -0.14
CA PHE A 6 24.75 7.11 -0.17
C PHE A 6 25.28 7.32 -1.61
N GLY A 7 25.54 6.22 -2.33
CA GLY A 7 25.96 6.30 -3.73
C GLY A 7 24.92 6.98 -4.63
N LEU A 8 23.64 6.66 -4.45
CA LEU A 8 22.55 7.30 -5.19
C LEU A 8 22.43 8.80 -4.88
N MET A 9 22.54 9.18 -3.62
CA MET A 9 22.48 10.58 -3.20
C MET A 9 23.71 11.38 -3.63
N ALA A 10 24.90 10.77 -3.66
CA ALA A 10 26.13 11.39 -4.16
C ALA A 10 26.04 11.74 -5.66
N GLY A 11 25.18 11.04 -6.42
CA GLY A 11 24.86 11.35 -7.81
C GLY A 11 24.04 12.63 -8.01
N ASN A 12 23.68 13.33 -6.93
CA ASN A 12 22.88 14.54 -6.93
C ASN A 12 21.54 14.41 -7.71
N PRO A 13 20.66 13.51 -7.32
CA PRO A 13 19.43 13.26 -8.05
C PRO A 13 18.47 14.46 -8.00
N ASP A 14 17.75 14.71 -9.08
CA ASP A 14 16.73 15.76 -9.16
C ASP A 14 15.47 15.44 -8.34
N ILE A 15 15.17 14.14 -8.15
CA ILE A 15 13.99 13.65 -7.42
C ILE A 15 14.43 12.60 -6.41
N VAL A 16 14.00 12.78 -5.15
CA VAL A 16 14.25 11.82 -4.07
C VAL A 16 12.91 11.31 -3.54
N ILE A 17 12.74 10.00 -3.51
CA ILE A 17 11.58 9.33 -2.92
C ILE A 17 12.07 8.52 -1.73
N ALA A 18 11.55 8.81 -0.54
CA ALA A 18 12.00 8.17 0.69
C ALA A 18 10.91 8.17 1.76
N THR A 19 11.04 7.27 2.73
CA THR A 19 10.28 7.38 4.00
C THR A 19 10.89 8.45 4.91
N PRO A 20 10.10 9.09 5.79
CA PRO A 20 10.58 10.21 6.61
C PRO A 20 11.82 9.87 7.43
N GLY A 21 11.81 8.76 8.16
CA GLY A 21 12.95 8.36 9.00
C GLY A 21 14.22 8.07 8.19
N ARG A 22 14.08 7.43 7.01
CA ARG A 22 15.24 7.16 6.15
C ARG A 22 15.81 8.44 5.54
N PHE A 23 14.95 9.36 5.13
CA PHE A 23 15.37 10.65 4.61
C PHE A 23 16.15 11.46 5.65
N LEU A 24 15.63 11.57 6.88
CA LEU A 24 16.32 12.26 7.97
C LEU A 24 17.66 11.63 8.30
N HIS A 25 17.76 10.30 8.31
CA HIS A 25 19.01 9.60 8.51
C HIS A 25 20.04 9.99 7.45
N LEU A 26 19.66 9.94 6.16
CA LEU A 26 20.54 10.36 5.06
C LEU A 26 20.91 11.84 5.17
N LYS A 27 19.96 12.71 5.51
CA LYS A 27 20.19 14.15 5.71
C LYS A 27 21.28 14.41 6.74
N VAL A 28 21.23 13.71 7.86
CA VAL A 28 22.22 13.86 8.95
C VAL A 28 23.57 13.31 8.54
N GLU A 29 23.63 12.05 8.10
CA GLU A 29 24.88 11.37 7.78
C GLU A 29 25.66 12.04 6.61
N MET A 30 24.94 12.48 5.59
CA MET A 30 25.54 13.11 4.42
C MET A 30 25.59 14.65 4.51
N ARG A 31 25.07 15.23 5.59
CA ARG A 31 24.92 16.68 5.75
C ARG A 31 24.28 17.34 4.53
N LEU A 32 23.17 16.74 4.06
CA LEU A 32 22.50 17.21 2.85
C LEU A 32 22.03 18.65 2.99
N ASP A 33 22.45 19.49 2.04
CA ASP A 33 21.93 20.83 1.89
C ASP A 33 20.60 20.78 1.12
N LEU A 34 19.53 21.19 1.78
CA LEU A 34 18.17 21.21 1.23
C LEU A 34 17.77 22.59 0.70
N SER A 35 18.69 23.56 0.66
CA SER A 35 18.39 24.95 0.28
C SER A 35 17.91 25.11 -1.16
N SER A 36 18.25 24.16 -2.03
CA SER A 36 17.86 24.15 -3.45
C SER A 36 16.53 23.43 -3.70
N VAL A 37 15.91 22.82 -2.69
CA VAL A 37 14.66 22.07 -2.86
C VAL A 37 13.51 23.02 -3.20
N LYS A 38 12.85 22.75 -4.31
CA LYS A 38 11.73 23.56 -4.82
C LYS A 38 10.37 22.95 -4.53
N TYR A 39 10.31 21.64 -4.42
CA TYR A 39 9.07 20.89 -4.22
C TYR A 39 9.22 19.87 -3.11
N VAL A 40 8.23 19.77 -2.25
CA VAL A 40 8.08 18.65 -1.32
C VAL A 40 6.68 18.11 -1.42
N VAL A 41 6.56 16.79 -1.44
CA VAL A 41 5.30 16.06 -1.52
C VAL A 41 5.20 15.11 -0.33
N PHE A 42 4.14 15.24 0.44
CA PHE A 42 3.75 14.26 1.46
C PHE A 42 2.57 13.45 0.92
N ASP A 43 2.84 12.20 0.58
CA ASP A 43 1.85 11.28 0.06
C ASP A 43 1.34 10.37 1.18
N GLU A 44 0.06 9.98 1.13
CA GLU A 44 -0.62 9.23 2.19
C GLU A 44 -0.40 9.86 3.60
N ALA A 45 -0.55 11.18 3.70
CA ALA A 45 -0.17 11.92 4.88
C ALA A 45 -0.93 11.50 6.15
N ASP A 46 -2.20 11.12 6.06
CA ASP A 46 -2.96 10.53 7.17
C ASP A 46 -2.28 9.27 7.73
N ARG A 47 -1.77 8.40 6.86
CA ARG A 47 -1.03 7.20 7.26
C ARG A 47 0.29 7.54 7.91
N LEU A 48 1.01 8.54 7.41
CA LEU A 48 2.24 9.00 8.04
C LEU A 48 1.99 9.49 9.49
N PHE A 49 0.88 10.17 9.73
CA PHE A 49 0.50 10.61 11.07
C PHE A 49 0.06 9.45 11.96
N GLU A 50 -0.73 8.52 11.47
CA GLU A 50 -1.12 7.30 12.18
C GLU A 50 0.09 6.46 12.61
N MET A 51 1.11 6.41 11.77
CA MET A 51 2.37 5.69 12.05
C MET A 51 3.33 6.46 12.97
N GLY A 52 2.95 7.67 13.43
CA GLY A 52 3.72 8.46 14.38
C GLY A 52 4.86 9.28 13.78
N PHE A 53 4.88 9.53 12.47
CA PHE A 53 5.93 10.31 11.81
C PHE A 53 5.77 11.83 11.91
N ALA A 54 4.81 12.35 12.65
CA ALA A 54 4.52 13.78 12.73
C ALA A 54 5.76 14.64 13.09
N ALA A 55 6.57 14.20 14.05
CA ALA A 55 7.79 14.91 14.45
C ALA A 55 8.82 14.96 13.32
N GLN A 56 9.04 13.82 12.62
CA GLN A 56 9.96 13.74 11.50
C GLN A 56 9.52 14.62 10.33
N LEU A 57 8.21 14.67 10.04
CA LEU A 57 7.68 15.53 8.98
C LEU A 57 7.89 17.01 9.31
N THR A 58 7.69 17.41 10.56
CA THR A 58 7.98 18.77 11.03
C THR A 58 9.46 19.11 10.92
N GLU A 59 10.34 18.19 11.28
CA GLU A 59 11.78 18.36 11.16
C GLU A 59 12.22 18.48 9.68
N ILE A 60 11.65 17.68 8.79
CA ILE A 60 11.89 17.81 7.35
C ILE A 60 11.47 19.18 6.85
N LEU A 61 10.25 19.61 7.17
CA LEU A 61 9.73 20.93 6.76
C LEU A 61 10.60 22.09 7.24
N SER A 62 11.07 22.04 8.48
CA SER A 62 11.91 23.09 9.07
C SER A 62 13.28 23.21 8.38
N GLY A 63 13.76 22.13 7.77
CA GLY A 63 15.03 22.13 7.04
C GLY A 63 14.91 22.55 5.57
N LEU A 64 13.69 22.78 5.07
CA LEU A 64 13.45 23.16 3.68
C LEU A 64 13.30 24.68 3.52
N PRO A 65 13.68 25.25 2.35
CA PRO A 65 13.54 26.68 2.12
C PRO A 65 12.08 27.12 2.13
N PRO A 66 11.79 28.35 2.60
CA PRO A 66 10.42 28.86 2.63
C PRO A 66 9.81 29.08 1.25
N THR A 67 10.64 29.23 0.23
CA THR A 67 10.21 29.46 -1.17
C THR A 67 9.73 28.18 -1.89
N ARG A 68 9.79 27.01 -1.21
CA ARG A 68 9.34 25.74 -1.78
C ARG A 68 7.83 25.72 -2.03
N GLN A 69 7.39 24.92 -2.98
CA GLN A 69 6.01 24.48 -3.05
C GLN A 69 5.83 23.20 -2.23
N THR A 70 4.82 23.17 -1.38
CA THR A 70 4.49 21.99 -0.57
C THR A 70 3.14 21.42 -1.02
N LEU A 71 3.11 20.13 -1.34
CA LEU A 71 1.92 19.38 -1.71
C LEU A 71 1.66 18.30 -0.65
N LEU A 72 0.41 18.12 -0.30
CA LEU A 72 -0.02 17.13 0.66
C LEU A 72 -1.19 16.34 0.08
N PHE A 73 -1.00 15.04 -0.08
CA PHE A 73 -2.02 14.11 -0.54
C PHE A 73 -2.44 13.20 0.59
N SER A 74 -3.75 13.03 0.77
CA SER A 74 -4.30 12.22 1.85
C SER A 74 -5.70 11.75 1.52
N ALA A 75 -6.05 10.55 1.92
CA ALA A 75 -7.41 10.02 1.80
C ALA A 75 -8.37 10.63 2.83
N THR A 76 -7.85 10.97 4.01
CA THR A 76 -8.61 11.57 5.11
C THR A 76 -7.93 12.82 5.65
N LEU A 77 -8.67 13.65 6.39
CA LEU A 77 -8.16 14.89 7.00
C LEU A 77 -8.40 14.86 8.52
N PRO A 78 -7.63 14.05 9.28
CA PRO A 78 -7.68 14.10 10.74
C PRO A 78 -7.20 15.45 11.28
N LYS A 79 -7.63 15.83 12.49
CA LYS A 79 -7.31 17.15 13.09
C LYS A 79 -5.80 17.42 13.15
N SER A 80 -5.01 16.43 13.54
CA SER A 80 -3.54 16.52 13.58
C SER A 80 -2.91 16.89 12.24
N LEU A 81 -3.44 16.32 11.15
CA LEU A 81 -2.97 16.64 9.80
C LEU A 81 -3.38 18.05 9.37
N VAL A 82 -4.57 18.51 9.75
CA VAL A 82 -5.02 19.88 9.50
C VAL A 82 -4.13 20.89 10.25
N GLU A 83 -3.77 20.61 11.50
CA GLU A 83 -2.86 21.44 12.30
C GLU A 83 -1.46 21.49 11.69
N PHE A 84 -0.93 20.36 11.25
CA PHE A 84 0.34 20.28 10.52
C PHE A 84 0.30 21.09 9.22
N ALA A 85 -0.76 20.96 8.44
CA ALA A 85 -0.93 21.71 7.20
C ALA A 85 -0.96 23.23 7.47
N LYS A 86 -1.67 23.68 8.49
CA LYS A 86 -1.71 25.09 8.88
C LYS A 86 -0.36 25.64 9.33
N ALA A 87 0.45 24.83 10.01
CA ALA A 87 1.77 25.22 10.50
C ALA A 87 2.86 25.16 9.40
N GLY A 88 2.74 24.25 8.45
CA GLY A 88 3.80 23.93 7.48
C GLY A 88 3.55 24.39 6.05
N LEU A 89 2.31 24.72 5.69
CA LEU A 89 1.94 25.17 4.36
C LEU A 89 1.70 26.69 4.36
N GLN A 90 2.13 27.35 3.30
CA GLN A 90 1.89 28.79 3.07
C GLN A 90 0.67 28.94 2.16
N GLU A 91 -0.37 29.60 2.67
CA GLU A 91 -1.62 29.86 1.94
C GLU A 91 -2.16 28.62 1.17
N PRO A 92 -2.40 27.50 1.88
CA PRO A 92 -2.75 26.26 1.19
C PRO A 92 -4.11 26.34 0.51
N THR A 93 -4.17 25.92 -0.74
CA THR A 93 -5.43 25.67 -1.44
C THR A 93 -5.90 24.25 -1.17
N LEU A 94 -7.09 24.12 -0.57
CA LEU A 94 -7.69 22.82 -0.31
C LEU A 94 -8.49 22.37 -1.52
N ILE A 95 -8.09 21.23 -2.09
CA ILE A 95 -8.83 20.55 -3.16
C ILE A 95 -9.42 19.27 -2.56
N ARG A 96 -10.74 19.17 -2.54
CA ARG A 96 -11.46 17.99 -2.07
C ARG A 96 -12.35 17.46 -3.16
N LEU A 97 -12.31 16.16 -3.35
CA LEU A 97 -13.25 15.41 -4.16
C LEU A 97 -14.35 14.88 -3.21
N ASP A 98 -15.17 15.79 -2.69
CA ASP A 98 -16.29 15.38 -1.84
C ASP A 98 -17.37 14.77 -2.72
N THR A 99 -17.49 13.46 -2.62
CA THR A 99 -18.72 12.78 -2.93
C THR A 99 -19.61 12.87 -1.70
N GLU A 100 -20.84 13.31 -1.84
CA GLU A 100 -21.82 13.37 -0.74
C GLU A 100 -22.01 12.03 -0.05
N SER A 101 -21.68 10.96 -0.74
CA SER A 101 -21.69 9.60 -0.23
C SER A 101 -20.29 9.00 -0.20
N LYS A 102 -19.76 8.73 1.00
CA LYS A 102 -18.48 8.03 1.22
C LYS A 102 -18.53 6.54 0.88
N ILE A 103 -19.73 6.01 0.69
CA ILE A 103 -19.98 4.58 0.44
C ILE A 103 -20.71 4.50 -0.90
N SER A 104 -20.22 3.64 -1.80
CA SER A 104 -20.90 3.37 -3.06
C SER A 104 -22.34 2.90 -2.81
N PRO A 105 -23.34 3.41 -3.55
CA PRO A 105 -24.71 2.91 -3.44
C PRO A 105 -24.84 1.43 -3.83
N ASP A 106 -23.89 0.90 -4.58
CA ASP A 106 -23.87 -0.51 -4.99
C ASP A 106 -23.21 -1.42 -3.94
N LEU A 107 -22.61 -0.85 -2.87
CA LEU A 107 -22.00 -1.63 -1.80
C LEU A 107 -23.08 -2.20 -0.88
N GLN A 108 -23.15 -3.52 -0.83
CA GLN A 108 -23.97 -4.24 0.16
C GLN A 108 -23.10 -4.58 1.38
N ASN A 109 -23.62 -4.30 2.57
CA ASN A 109 -22.94 -4.55 3.82
C ASN A 109 -23.69 -5.60 4.63
N ALA A 110 -22.97 -6.56 5.21
CA ALA A 110 -23.48 -7.50 6.18
C ALA A 110 -22.54 -7.57 7.39
N PHE A 111 -23.10 -7.54 8.60
CA PHE A 111 -22.34 -7.59 9.85
C PHE A 111 -22.67 -8.87 10.60
N PHE A 112 -21.65 -9.62 10.97
CA PHE A 112 -21.78 -10.86 11.71
C PHE A 112 -21.13 -10.72 13.08
N SER A 113 -21.90 -10.98 14.15
CA SER A 113 -21.36 -11.05 15.52
C SER A 113 -20.96 -12.48 15.81
N VAL A 114 -19.66 -12.73 15.97
CA VAL A 114 -19.10 -14.07 16.11
C VAL A 114 -18.19 -14.14 17.32
N LYS A 115 -18.24 -15.25 18.07
CA LYS A 115 -17.29 -15.51 19.15
C LYS A 115 -15.88 -15.73 18.58
N SER A 116 -14.86 -15.38 19.37
CA SER A 116 -13.48 -15.48 18.92
C SER A 116 -13.07 -16.89 18.47
N ALA A 117 -13.58 -17.92 19.15
CA ALA A 117 -13.29 -19.31 18.82
C ALA A 117 -13.98 -19.81 17.53
N ASP A 118 -15.02 -19.12 17.07
CA ASP A 118 -15.84 -19.55 15.93
C ASP A 118 -15.51 -18.74 14.66
N LYS A 119 -14.53 -17.83 14.71
CA LYS A 119 -14.26 -16.89 13.60
C LYS A 119 -13.89 -17.59 12.30
N GLU A 120 -13.07 -18.61 12.36
CA GLU A 120 -12.61 -19.36 11.18
C GLU A 120 -13.77 -20.13 10.55
N GLY A 121 -14.53 -20.85 11.36
CA GLY A 121 -15.73 -21.56 10.88
C GLY A 121 -16.78 -20.61 10.29
N ALA A 122 -16.97 -19.44 10.92
CA ALA A 122 -17.87 -18.42 10.41
C ALA A 122 -17.38 -17.83 9.08
N LEU A 123 -16.07 -17.61 8.92
CA LEU A 123 -15.49 -17.16 7.66
C LEU A 123 -15.77 -18.17 6.56
N LEU A 124 -15.48 -19.45 6.79
CA LEU A 124 -15.72 -20.51 5.80
C LEU A 124 -17.21 -20.59 5.44
N TYR A 125 -18.10 -20.52 6.43
CA TYR A 125 -19.54 -20.50 6.19
C TYR A 125 -19.96 -19.30 5.34
N ILE A 126 -19.45 -18.10 5.63
CA ILE A 126 -19.74 -16.89 4.84
C ILE A 126 -19.28 -17.07 3.39
N LEU A 127 -18.07 -17.59 3.18
CA LEU A 127 -17.52 -17.77 1.86
C LEU A 127 -18.31 -18.80 1.02
N HIS A 128 -18.66 -19.95 1.64
CA HIS A 128 -19.29 -21.07 0.94
C HIS A 128 -20.81 -20.94 0.84
N ASP A 129 -21.48 -20.57 1.92
CA ASP A 129 -22.93 -20.63 2.00
C ASP A 129 -23.63 -19.29 1.77
N VAL A 130 -22.98 -18.19 2.17
CA VAL A 130 -23.55 -16.84 2.02
C VAL A 130 -23.12 -16.19 0.72
N ILE A 131 -21.80 -16.08 0.47
CA ILE A 131 -21.26 -15.46 -0.74
C ILE A 131 -21.28 -16.44 -1.92
N LYS A 132 -21.19 -17.74 -1.64
CA LYS A 132 -21.20 -18.83 -2.62
C LYS A 132 -20.07 -18.68 -3.63
N ILE A 133 -18.85 -18.51 -3.13
CA ILE A 133 -17.65 -18.45 -3.99
C ILE A 133 -17.55 -19.78 -4.73
N PRO A 134 -17.52 -19.77 -6.06
CA PRO A 134 -17.33 -21.00 -6.83
C PRO A 134 -15.95 -21.60 -6.52
N PRO A 135 -15.85 -22.93 -6.40
CA PRO A 135 -14.56 -23.60 -6.30
C PRO A 135 -13.75 -23.39 -7.59
N GLY A 136 -12.45 -23.22 -7.47
CA GLY A 136 -11.54 -23.14 -8.61
C GLY A 136 -10.63 -21.92 -8.60
N PRO A 137 -9.55 -21.96 -9.39
CA PRO A 137 -8.63 -20.85 -9.49
C PRO A 137 -9.26 -19.66 -10.25
N THR A 138 -8.87 -18.45 -9.89
CA THR A 138 -9.25 -17.24 -10.62
C THR A 138 -8.54 -17.18 -11.99
N GLU A 139 -9.10 -16.41 -12.94
CA GLU A 139 -8.45 -16.16 -14.24
C GLU A 139 -7.03 -15.57 -14.07
N ALA A 140 -6.80 -14.74 -13.05
CA ALA A 140 -5.50 -14.17 -12.74
C ALA A 140 -4.51 -15.27 -12.29
N ALA A 141 -4.93 -16.13 -11.37
CA ALA A 141 -4.10 -17.23 -10.87
C ALA A 141 -3.76 -18.25 -11.97
N GLN A 142 -4.67 -18.51 -12.92
CA GLN A 142 -4.40 -19.37 -14.07
C GLN A 142 -3.35 -18.75 -15.00
N LYS A 143 -3.46 -17.46 -15.31
CA LYS A 143 -2.46 -16.75 -16.13
C LYS A 143 -1.07 -16.75 -15.49
N GLU A 144 -0.97 -16.53 -14.18
CA GLU A 144 0.29 -16.60 -13.45
C GLU A 144 0.89 -18.01 -13.48
N GLN A 145 0.08 -19.05 -13.35
CA GLN A 145 0.53 -20.45 -13.45
C GLN A 145 0.98 -20.81 -14.89
N GLU A 146 0.29 -20.34 -15.90
CA GLU A 146 0.67 -20.51 -17.31
C GLU A 146 1.98 -19.80 -17.63
N GLU A 147 2.15 -18.57 -17.17
CA GLU A 147 3.40 -17.80 -17.32
C GLU A 147 4.56 -18.44 -16.56
N ALA A 148 4.33 -18.93 -15.35
CA ALA A 148 5.34 -19.63 -14.56
C ALA A 148 5.75 -20.96 -15.18
N SER A 149 4.81 -21.69 -15.78
CA SER A 149 5.08 -22.95 -16.48
C SER A 149 5.83 -22.72 -17.80
N SER A 150 5.51 -21.68 -18.55
CA SER A 150 6.21 -21.31 -19.78
C SER A 150 7.67 -20.90 -19.54
N LYS A 151 7.95 -20.22 -18.43
CA LYS A 151 9.32 -19.85 -18.01
C LYS A 151 10.16 -21.06 -17.54
N LYS A 152 9.52 -22.13 -17.02
CA LYS A 152 10.22 -23.35 -16.60
C LYS A 152 10.55 -24.30 -17.76
N ASN A 153 9.78 -24.28 -18.84
CA ASN A 153 9.98 -25.16 -19.99
C ASN A 153 11.19 -24.79 -20.88
N SER A 154 11.80 -23.62 -20.70
CA SER A 154 13.03 -23.25 -21.40
C SER A 154 14.30 -23.88 -20.80
N LYS A 155 14.25 -24.56 -19.64
CA LYS A 155 15.44 -25.10 -18.93
C LYS A 155 15.43 -26.61 -18.63
N LYS A 156 14.39 -27.37 -18.98
CA LYS A 156 14.42 -28.84 -18.76
C LYS A 156 13.62 -29.62 -19.81
N ARG A 157 14.27 -29.90 -20.92
CA ARG A 157 13.95 -31.09 -21.71
C ARG A 157 14.58 -32.30 -21.02
N LYS A 158 13.79 -33.12 -20.41
CA LYS A 158 13.82 -34.57 -20.16
C LYS A 158 13.39 -34.92 -18.73
N ARG A 159 12.23 -35.47 -18.63
CA ARG A 159 11.79 -36.68 -17.93
C ARG A 159 10.36 -36.55 -17.39
N GLU A 160 9.56 -37.43 -18.01
CA GLU A 160 8.40 -38.18 -17.52
C GLU A 160 7.15 -37.38 -17.12
N SER A 161 6.23 -37.36 -18.07
CA SER A 161 4.88 -37.96 -18.09
C SER A 161 4.15 -38.12 -16.75
N GLU A 162 2.89 -37.70 -16.83
CA GLU A 162 1.77 -38.12 -16.00
C GLU A 162 1.61 -37.51 -14.62
N LYS A 163 0.95 -36.38 -14.63
CA LYS A 163 -0.35 -36.19 -13.98
C LYS A 163 -0.90 -34.84 -14.44
N ALA A 164 -1.52 -34.81 -15.59
CA ALA A 164 -2.47 -33.78 -15.92
C ALA A 164 -3.67 -34.00 -14.99
N ILE A 165 -3.71 -33.22 -13.94
CA ILE A 165 -4.96 -33.00 -13.18
C ILE A 165 -5.83 -32.18 -14.12
N ASN A 166 -6.74 -32.88 -14.81
CA ASN A 166 -7.86 -32.23 -15.49
C ASN A 166 -8.77 -31.57 -14.46
N THR A 167 -8.41 -30.36 -14.00
CA THR A 167 -9.31 -29.51 -13.27
C THR A 167 -10.23 -28.83 -14.28
N THR A 168 -11.34 -29.48 -14.59
CA THR A 168 -12.52 -28.90 -15.22
C THR A 168 -13.28 -28.01 -14.24
N GLU A 169 -12.59 -27.32 -13.35
CA GLU A 169 -13.23 -26.40 -12.40
C GLU A 169 -13.50 -25.08 -13.10
N PRO A 170 -14.72 -24.53 -12.91
CA PRO A 170 -15.08 -23.28 -13.56
C PRO A 170 -14.20 -22.13 -13.06
N VAL A 171 -13.60 -21.41 -14.00
CA VAL A 171 -12.83 -20.19 -13.69
C VAL A 171 -13.79 -19.12 -13.20
N THR A 172 -13.55 -18.57 -12.01
CA THR A 172 -14.35 -17.47 -11.48
C THR A 172 -13.83 -16.12 -11.96
N LYS A 173 -14.76 -15.26 -12.37
CA LYS A 173 -14.48 -13.84 -12.69
C LYS A 173 -14.46 -12.96 -11.46
N TYR A 174 -14.91 -13.46 -10.33
CA TYR A 174 -15.02 -12.69 -9.10
C TYR A 174 -13.80 -12.90 -8.22
N SER A 175 -13.35 -11.83 -7.60
CA SER A 175 -12.24 -11.86 -6.63
C SER A 175 -12.76 -11.51 -5.25
N THR A 176 -12.31 -12.24 -4.23
CA THR A 176 -12.61 -11.96 -2.83
C THR A 176 -11.34 -11.51 -2.13
N ILE A 177 -11.44 -10.42 -1.36
CA ILE A 177 -10.33 -9.91 -0.54
C ILE A 177 -10.73 -10.08 0.92
N ILE A 178 -9.88 -10.75 1.69
CA ILE A 178 -10.04 -10.95 3.12
C ILE A 178 -8.99 -10.12 3.84
N PHE A 179 -9.43 -9.16 4.67
CA PHE A 179 -8.53 -8.37 5.49
C PHE A 179 -8.40 -9.03 6.87
N ALA A 180 -7.16 -9.31 7.26
CA ALA A 180 -6.84 -9.88 8.56
C ALA A 180 -5.99 -8.91 9.39
N ALA A 181 -6.10 -8.98 10.72
CA ALA A 181 -5.41 -8.06 11.62
C ALA A 181 -3.89 -8.26 11.66
N THR A 182 -3.42 -9.49 11.44
CA THR A 182 -1.99 -9.82 11.50
C THR A 182 -1.59 -10.77 10.38
N LYS A 183 -0.29 -10.81 10.08
CA LYS A 183 0.28 -11.75 9.11
C LYS A 183 -0.02 -13.21 9.48
N HIS A 184 0.02 -13.56 10.75
CA HIS A 184 -0.31 -14.92 11.21
C HIS A 184 -1.73 -15.35 10.86
N HIS A 185 -2.68 -14.42 10.80
CA HIS A 185 -4.05 -14.71 10.38
C HIS A 185 -4.19 -14.87 8.86
N VAL A 186 -3.18 -14.49 8.08
CA VAL A 186 -3.17 -14.66 6.63
C VAL A 186 -2.56 -16.01 6.24
N ASP A 187 -1.57 -16.46 7.04
CA ASP A 187 -0.83 -17.71 6.78
C ASP A 187 -1.60 -18.96 7.28
N TYR A 188 -2.75 -18.77 7.97
CA TYR A 188 -3.61 -19.83 8.53
C TYR A 188 -4.64 -20.28 7.51
#